data_a7223cfeddb2383bf1e8717bef4c6835
#
_entry.id   a7223cfeddb2383bf1e8717bef4c6835
#
_cell.length_a   1.000
_cell.length_b   1.000
_cell.length_c   1.000
_cell.angle_alpha   90.00
_cell.angle_beta   90.00
_cell.angle_gamma   90.00
#
_symmetry.space_group_name_H-M   'P 1'
#
loop_
_entity.id
_entity.type
_entity.pdbx_description
1 polymer ?
#
loop_
_entity_poly.entity_id
_entity_poly.type
_entity_poly.pdbx_seq_one_letter_code
_entity_poly.pdbx_strand_id
1 'polypeptide(L)'
;VTHSLKFIEAVKWPLKTENFANPQNNLAWQNKLVEAVAGFSTFILKQAELKQFPEIIALAYWFRPAHLKQLQAEQVASDKVRPLVGKTAGKVFHIAPANVDTVFLYSALLSVLCGNQNIVRISERSGDITRMLVELLKLYCQSPTGKLLANYLAVAEYSAQLENVTAQLSRWCDLRVIWGGDQSIAAISQIEPNTKQIEFPDRYSVALLSLNKDIKQTAQQFLTDVLPFNQQACSSPKAIYWLNVPEEKQQDFWSNIENLLPNSRNQLTMSNKVEQHILLQKLAVEHGIELANHTGKSFAKIKSIGPLGQCKVKKLTSEMLAAHSGNGLVLQTDIDDVAAITSNEKLQSVIIDDQTLSETLYVGKRSVQIGQALAFDTVWDGQNLLECFINTTSINSPNS
;
A
#
# COMPACT_ATOMS: atom_id res chain seq x y z
N VAL A 1 13.23 33.43 -1.05
CA VAL A 1 11.88 34.01 -0.97
C VAL A 1 11.00 32.97 -0.32
N THR A 2 10.80 33.10 1.00
CA THR A 2 9.87 32.27 1.77
C THR A 2 8.46 32.68 1.36
N HIS A 3 7.88 31.96 0.39
CA HIS A 3 6.44 31.99 0.21
C HIS A 3 5.81 31.37 1.46
N SER A 4 5.35 32.20 2.39
CA SER A 4 4.45 31.76 3.44
C SER A 4 3.25 31.13 2.73
N LEU A 5 2.98 29.84 2.99
CA LEU A 5 1.72 29.23 2.61
C LEU A 5 0.61 30.04 3.30
N LYS A 6 0.04 30.99 2.59
CA LYS A 6 -1.29 31.45 2.94
C LYS A 6 -2.18 30.24 2.74
N PHE A 7 -2.69 29.67 3.81
CA PHE A 7 -3.61 28.55 3.74
C PHE A 7 -4.72 28.89 2.77
N ILE A 8 -4.86 28.10 1.72
CA ILE A 8 -5.75 28.37 0.61
C ILE A 8 -7.17 28.23 1.14
N GLU A 9 -7.98 29.30 1.08
CA GLU A 9 -9.33 29.35 1.67
C GLU A 9 -10.27 28.25 1.14
N ALA A 10 -10.09 27.82 -0.11
CA ALA A 10 -10.88 26.76 -0.72
C ALA A 10 -10.57 25.33 -0.21
N VAL A 11 -9.58 25.17 0.68
CA VAL A 11 -9.13 23.90 1.20
C VAL A 11 -9.60 23.70 2.62
N LYS A 12 -10.21 22.58 2.91
CA LYS A 12 -10.44 22.16 4.29
C LYS A 12 -9.14 21.59 4.87
N TRP A 13 -8.74 22.12 6.02
CA TRP A 13 -7.54 21.70 6.72
C TRP A 13 -7.87 20.97 8.01
N PRO A 14 -8.08 19.64 7.97
CA PRO A 14 -8.34 18.84 9.17
C PRO A 14 -7.21 18.93 10.19
N LEU A 15 -5.95 18.98 9.72
CA LEU A 15 -4.80 19.30 10.54
C LEU A 15 -4.02 20.44 9.90
N LYS A 16 -3.94 21.57 10.62
CA LYS A 16 -3.26 22.78 10.18
C LYS A 16 -2.02 23.02 11.04
N THR A 17 -0.94 23.45 10.43
CA THR A 17 0.20 23.99 11.16
C THR A 17 0.37 25.47 10.84
N GLU A 18 0.57 26.28 11.86
CA GLU A 18 0.81 27.72 11.70
C GLU A 18 2.27 28.00 11.34
N ASN A 19 3.18 27.18 11.86
CA ASN A 19 4.62 27.33 11.69
C ASN A 19 5.26 25.97 11.42
N PHE A 20 5.58 25.69 10.18
CA PHE A 20 6.44 24.55 9.88
C PHE A 20 7.84 24.76 10.47
N ALA A 21 8.41 23.70 11.05
CA ALA A 21 9.81 23.67 11.45
C ALA A 21 10.70 23.96 10.23
N ASN A 22 11.78 24.75 10.41
CA ASN A 22 12.68 25.05 9.31
C ASN A 22 13.42 23.78 8.85
N PRO A 23 13.22 23.29 7.60
CA PRO A 23 13.83 22.06 7.14
C PRO A 23 15.36 22.16 6.94
N GLN A 24 15.90 23.36 6.79
CA GLN A 24 17.34 23.54 6.53
C GLN A 24 18.24 23.12 7.70
N ASN A 25 17.69 23.04 8.92
CA ASN A 25 18.39 22.63 10.12
C ASN A 25 17.97 21.23 10.62
N ASN A 26 17.13 20.52 9.87
CA ASN A 26 16.62 19.23 10.30
C ASN A 26 17.53 18.11 9.80
N LEU A 27 17.85 17.21 10.71
CA LEU A 27 18.53 15.96 10.40
C LEU A 27 17.51 14.82 10.48
N ALA A 28 17.71 13.79 9.68
CA ALA A 28 16.95 12.56 9.78
C ALA A 28 17.17 11.91 11.17
N TRP A 29 16.16 11.21 11.65
CA TRP A 29 16.22 10.41 12.88
C TRP A 29 16.55 11.19 14.16
N GLN A 30 16.18 12.47 14.25
CA GLN A 30 16.28 13.21 15.51
C GLN A 30 15.45 12.52 16.61
N ASN A 31 16.04 12.29 17.78
CA ASN A 31 15.38 11.58 18.88
C ASN A 31 13.99 12.13 19.21
N LYS A 32 13.83 13.46 19.22
CA LYS A 32 12.53 14.10 19.47
C LYS A 32 11.46 13.76 18.43
N LEU A 33 11.83 13.61 17.14
CA LEU A 33 10.91 13.22 16.09
C LEU A 33 10.57 11.73 16.20
N VAL A 34 11.56 10.89 16.50
CA VAL A 34 11.35 9.46 16.75
C VAL A 34 10.40 9.28 17.94
N GLU A 35 10.60 10.01 19.04
CA GLU A 35 9.73 10.00 20.20
C GLU A 35 8.30 10.47 19.87
N ALA A 36 8.15 11.52 19.05
CA ALA A 36 6.84 12.03 18.66
C ALA A 36 6.07 11.01 17.79
N VAL A 37 6.73 10.38 16.82
CA VAL A 37 6.12 9.35 15.95
C VAL A 37 5.82 8.07 16.77
N ALA A 38 6.76 7.60 17.60
CA ALA A 38 6.55 6.46 18.48
C ALA A 38 5.45 6.71 19.52
N GLY A 39 5.34 7.95 20.00
CA GLY A 39 4.28 8.38 20.90
C GLY A 39 2.90 8.29 20.26
N PHE A 40 2.76 8.65 18.98
CA PHE A 40 1.52 8.48 18.24
C PHE A 40 1.13 7.00 18.11
N SER A 41 2.08 6.14 17.76
CA SER A 41 1.88 4.68 17.77
C SER A 41 1.37 4.20 19.13
N THR A 42 2.05 4.58 20.20
CA THR A 42 1.68 4.20 21.57
C THR A 42 0.29 4.75 21.96
N PHE A 43 -0.05 5.96 21.53
CA PHE A 43 -1.36 6.57 21.74
C PHE A 43 -2.48 5.74 21.10
N ILE A 44 -2.29 5.28 19.86
CA ILE A 44 -3.26 4.41 19.17
C ILE A 44 -3.36 3.04 19.88
N LEU A 45 -2.23 2.38 20.15
CA LEU A 45 -2.21 1.03 20.72
C LEU A 45 -2.82 0.92 22.13
N LYS A 46 -2.90 2.04 22.86
CA LYS A 46 -3.56 2.10 24.17
C LYS A 46 -5.08 2.16 24.09
N GLN A 47 -5.67 2.45 22.94
CA GLN A 47 -7.11 2.58 22.78
C GLN A 47 -7.72 1.22 22.46
N ALA A 48 -8.50 0.67 23.39
CA ALA A 48 -9.07 -0.67 23.26
C ALA A 48 -10.06 -0.77 22.10
N GLU A 49 -10.81 0.30 21.85
CA GLU A 49 -11.78 0.41 20.77
C GLU A 49 -11.17 0.35 19.37
N LEU A 50 -9.90 0.71 19.22
CA LEU A 50 -9.21 0.65 17.93
C LEU A 50 -8.78 -0.77 17.54
N LYS A 51 -8.80 -1.73 18.46
CA LYS A 51 -8.43 -3.13 18.18
C LYS A 51 -9.32 -3.81 17.13
N GLN A 52 -10.52 -3.29 16.90
CA GLN A 52 -11.42 -3.76 15.84
C GLN A 52 -11.00 -3.33 14.43
N PHE A 53 -10.04 -2.37 14.30
CA PHE A 53 -9.55 -1.86 13.04
C PHE A 53 -8.11 -2.35 12.80
N PRO A 54 -7.93 -3.54 12.20
CA PRO A 54 -6.62 -4.15 12.05
C PRO A 54 -5.63 -3.30 11.25
N GLU A 55 -6.12 -2.49 10.29
CA GLU A 55 -5.32 -1.59 9.48
C GLU A 55 -4.68 -0.47 10.33
N ILE A 56 -5.44 0.10 11.25
CA ILE A 56 -4.95 1.12 12.20
C ILE A 56 -3.92 0.50 13.15
N ILE A 57 -4.20 -0.71 13.64
CA ILE A 57 -3.27 -1.42 14.54
C ILE A 57 -1.99 -1.80 13.81
N ALA A 58 -2.06 -2.25 12.55
CA ALA A 58 -0.88 -2.57 11.74
C ALA A 58 0.00 -1.33 11.54
N LEU A 59 -0.59 -0.18 11.17
CA LEU A 59 0.13 1.08 11.05
C LEU A 59 0.80 1.48 12.38
N ALA A 60 0.05 1.45 13.48
CA ALA A 60 0.58 1.79 14.79
C ALA A 60 1.70 0.84 15.22
N TYR A 61 1.52 -0.47 15.00
CA TYR A 61 2.54 -1.47 15.33
C TYR A 61 3.84 -1.29 14.52
N TRP A 62 3.75 -0.86 13.27
CA TRP A 62 4.90 -0.51 12.46
C TRP A 62 5.72 0.62 13.08
N PHE A 63 5.06 1.70 13.53
CA PHE A 63 5.73 2.84 14.15
C PHE A 63 6.01 2.69 15.65
N ARG A 64 5.92 1.47 16.22
CA ARG A 64 6.23 1.23 17.63
C ARG A 64 7.71 1.51 17.95
N PRO A 65 8.04 1.93 19.20
CA PRO A 65 9.40 2.32 19.58
C PRO A 65 10.48 1.29 19.22
N ALA A 66 10.19 -0.01 19.46
CA ALA A 66 11.15 -1.09 19.17
C ALA A 66 11.48 -1.20 17.66
N HIS A 67 10.48 -1.06 16.79
CA HIS A 67 10.70 -1.15 15.34
C HIS A 67 11.40 0.11 14.81
N LEU A 68 11.05 1.31 15.30
CA LEU A 68 11.75 2.53 14.89
C LEU A 68 13.23 2.51 15.29
N LYS A 69 13.55 1.94 16.46
CA LYS A 69 14.93 1.74 16.87
C LYS A 69 15.68 0.78 15.93
N GLN A 70 15.02 -0.29 15.49
CA GLN A 70 15.58 -1.23 14.52
C GLN A 70 15.83 -0.54 13.18
N LEU A 71 14.83 0.15 12.61
CA LEU A 71 14.95 0.89 11.35
C LEU A 71 16.09 1.93 11.40
N GLN A 72 16.20 2.66 12.52
CA GLN A 72 17.28 3.61 12.72
C GLN A 72 18.65 2.93 12.71
N ALA A 73 18.78 1.76 13.35
CA ALA A 73 20.03 1.00 13.35
C ALA A 73 20.40 0.46 11.96
N GLU A 74 19.42 -0.02 11.21
CA GLU A 74 19.59 -0.49 9.83
C GLU A 74 20.04 0.66 8.91
N GLN A 75 19.43 1.84 9.05
CA GLN A 75 19.81 3.03 8.31
C GLN A 75 21.27 3.43 8.61
N VAL A 76 21.64 3.49 9.90
CA VAL A 76 23.04 3.81 10.30
C VAL A 76 24.04 2.79 9.78
N ALA A 77 23.67 1.50 9.73
CA ALA A 77 24.52 0.47 9.16
C ALA A 77 24.69 0.62 7.65
N SER A 78 23.62 0.98 6.94
CA SER A 78 23.63 1.30 5.51
C SER A 78 24.49 2.53 5.21
N ASP A 79 24.41 3.57 6.04
CA ASP A 79 25.16 4.82 5.90
C ASP A 79 26.68 4.61 6.05
N LYS A 80 27.11 3.60 6.82
CA LYS A 80 28.54 3.23 6.90
C LYS A 80 29.08 2.62 5.60
N VAL A 81 28.23 1.97 4.84
CA VAL A 81 28.57 1.39 3.53
C VAL A 81 28.53 2.46 2.43
N ARG A 82 27.60 3.40 2.56
CA ARG A 82 27.40 4.56 1.67
C ARG A 82 27.07 5.77 2.53
N PRO A 83 28.03 6.58 2.98
CA PRO A 83 27.75 7.70 3.85
C PRO A 83 26.77 8.65 3.16
N LEU A 84 25.51 8.58 3.58
CA LEU A 84 24.46 9.52 3.25
C LEU A 84 24.69 10.76 4.10
N VAL A 85 25.54 11.68 3.67
CA VAL A 85 25.59 13.04 4.24
C VAL A 85 24.28 13.72 3.81
N GLY A 86 23.16 13.30 4.45
CA GLY A 86 21.84 13.65 4.00
C GLY A 86 21.36 14.94 4.62
N LYS A 87 21.12 15.92 3.77
CA LYS A 87 20.10 16.94 4.04
C LYS A 87 18.75 16.28 3.80
N THR A 88 17.73 16.64 4.59
CA THR A 88 16.34 16.23 4.34
C THR A 88 15.91 16.63 2.92
N ALA A 89 14.93 15.96 2.34
CA ALA A 89 14.33 16.38 1.06
C ALA A 89 13.74 17.81 1.17
N GLY A 90 13.39 18.24 2.37
CA GLY A 90 12.87 19.56 2.66
C GLY A 90 11.36 19.57 2.85
N LYS A 91 10.63 20.02 1.85
CA LYS A 91 9.17 20.09 1.83
C LYS A 91 8.60 18.98 0.96
N VAL A 92 7.76 18.14 1.52
CA VAL A 92 7.18 16.98 0.81
C VAL A 92 5.67 17.15 0.71
N PHE A 93 5.16 17.01 -0.50
CA PHE A 93 3.74 17.03 -0.79
C PHE A 93 3.28 15.62 -1.15
N HIS A 94 2.45 15.00 -0.30
CA HIS A 94 1.90 13.67 -0.50
C HIS A 94 0.49 13.77 -1.06
N ILE A 95 0.24 13.05 -2.14
CA ILE A 95 -1.09 12.88 -2.72
C ILE A 95 -1.50 11.43 -2.49
N ALA A 96 -2.44 11.23 -1.54
CA ALA A 96 -2.87 9.92 -1.10
C ALA A 96 -3.96 9.32 -1.99
N PRO A 97 -3.98 7.98 -2.17
CA PRO A 97 -5.06 7.28 -2.84
C PRO A 97 -6.32 7.27 -1.96
N ALA A 98 -7.48 7.11 -2.56
CA ALA A 98 -8.75 7.06 -1.82
C ALA A 98 -9.08 5.66 -1.27
N ASN A 99 -8.46 4.61 -1.78
CA ASN A 99 -8.80 3.21 -1.55
C ASN A 99 -7.88 2.46 -0.56
N VAL A 100 -6.79 3.10 -0.09
CA VAL A 100 -5.88 2.54 0.92
C VAL A 100 -5.70 3.53 2.04
N ASP A 101 -6.52 3.37 3.05
CA ASP A 101 -6.76 4.36 4.11
C ASP A 101 -5.55 4.72 4.97
N THR A 102 -4.52 3.86 5.06
CA THR A 102 -3.38 4.06 5.96
C THR A 102 -2.13 4.62 5.28
N VAL A 103 -2.03 4.51 3.95
CA VAL A 103 -0.83 4.86 3.19
C VAL A 103 -0.47 6.34 3.31
N PHE A 104 -1.46 7.23 3.39
CA PHE A 104 -1.21 8.66 3.52
C PHE A 104 -0.38 8.97 4.76
N LEU A 105 -0.74 8.36 5.88
CA LEU A 105 -0.10 8.62 7.16
C LEU A 105 1.21 7.84 7.29
N TYR A 106 1.27 6.63 6.76
CA TYR A 106 2.49 5.84 6.67
C TYR A 106 3.61 6.61 5.95
N SER A 107 3.32 7.09 4.73
CA SER A 107 4.27 7.85 3.91
C SER A 107 4.71 9.15 4.60
N ALA A 108 3.75 9.89 5.17
CA ALA A 108 4.04 11.14 5.86
C ALA A 108 4.89 10.95 7.13
N LEU A 109 4.59 9.93 7.96
CA LEU A 109 5.36 9.68 9.18
C LEU A 109 6.78 9.22 8.90
N LEU A 110 7.02 8.42 7.85
CA LEU A 110 8.38 8.11 7.38
C LEU A 110 9.12 9.38 6.97
N SER A 111 8.46 10.27 6.23
CA SER A 111 9.04 11.54 5.81
C SER A 111 9.34 12.47 7.00
N VAL A 112 8.48 12.49 8.04
CA VAL A 112 8.74 13.20 9.30
C VAL A 112 9.98 12.67 10.02
N LEU A 113 10.16 11.34 10.07
CA LEU A 113 11.37 10.73 10.65
C LEU A 113 12.65 11.17 9.93
N CYS A 114 12.55 11.47 8.63
CA CYS A 114 13.63 12.06 7.85
C CYS A 114 13.76 13.58 8.04
N GLY A 115 12.96 14.21 8.92
CA GLY A 115 13.03 15.63 9.25
C GLY A 115 12.36 16.57 8.26
N ASN A 116 11.54 16.07 7.34
CA ASN A 116 10.84 16.86 6.33
C ASN A 116 9.59 17.54 6.86
N GLN A 117 9.21 18.66 6.25
CA GLN A 117 7.89 19.27 6.36
C GLN A 117 6.94 18.57 5.39
N ASN A 118 5.75 18.22 5.83
CA ASN A 118 4.83 17.42 5.04
C ASN A 118 3.45 18.07 4.92
N ILE A 119 2.93 18.14 3.71
CA ILE A 119 1.51 18.37 3.46
C ILE A 119 0.96 17.13 2.80
N VAL A 120 -0.10 16.58 3.38
CA VAL A 120 -0.80 15.41 2.83
C VAL A 120 -2.15 15.83 2.29
N ARG A 121 -2.39 15.59 1.03
CA ARG A 121 -3.73 15.70 0.44
C ARG A 121 -4.45 14.38 0.61
N ILE A 122 -5.60 14.42 1.26
CA ILE A 122 -6.59 13.34 1.28
C ILE A 122 -7.75 13.68 0.35
N SER A 123 -8.40 12.65 -0.19
CA SER A 123 -9.57 12.82 -1.05
C SER A 123 -10.83 13.08 -0.22
N GLU A 124 -11.76 13.88 -0.74
CA GLU A 124 -13.12 13.99 -0.19
C GLU A 124 -13.86 12.63 -0.18
N ARG A 125 -13.41 11.68 -1.01
CA ARG A 125 -13.95 10.31 -1.10
C ARG A 125 -13.25 9.32 -0.17
N SER A 126 -12.30 9.79 0.65
CA SER A 126 -11.59 8.91 1.60
C SER A 126 -12.55 8.26 2.59
N GLY A 127 -12.28 6.99 2.92
CA GLY A 127 -13.11 6.17 3.79
C GLY A 127 -13.06 6.59 5.28
N ASP A 128 -13.84 5.88 6.08
CA ASP A 128 -13.98 6.16 7.51
C ASP A 128 -12.68 5.95 8.28
N ILE A 129 -11.86 4.99 7.88
CA ILE A 129 -10.54 4.71 8.49
C ILE A 129 -9.61 5.91 8.31
N THR A 130 -9.53 6.48 7.10
CA THR A 130 -8.76 7.70 6.84
C THR A 130 -9.22 8.86 7.73
N ARG A 131 -10.54 9.08 7.83
CA ARG A 131 -11.11 10.14 8.68
C ARG A 131 -10.79 9.91 10.15
N MET A 132 -10.93 8.68 10.62
CA MET A 132 -10.60 8.29 12.00
C MET A 132 -9.12 8.53 12.29
N LEU A 133 -8.21 8.15 11.40
CA LEU A 133 -6.77 8.39 11.57
C LEU A 133 -6.44 9.88 11.62
N VAL A 134 -7.11 10.71 10.83
CA VAL A 134 -6.95 12.16 10.86
C VAL A 134 -7.40 12.75 12.21
N GLU A 135 -8.54 12.31 12.75
CA GLU A 135 -9.00 12.77 14.07
C GLU A 135 -8.09 12.28 15.21
N LEU A 136 -7.60 11.05 15.15
CA LEU A 136 -6.62 10.52 16.11
C LEU A 136 -5.31 11.32 16.07
N LEU A 137 -4.83 11.64 14.87
CA LEU A 137 -3.64 12.46 14.67
C LEU A 137 -3.84 13.87 15.25
N LYS A 138 -4.97 14.49 14.96
CA LYS A 138 -5.34 15.82 15.48
C LYS A 138 -5.39 15.83 17.00
N LEU A 139 -6.05 14.82 17.58
CA LEU A 139 -6.12 14.69 19.04
C LEU A 139 -4.73 14.50 19.66
N TYR A 140 -3.90 13.65 19.07
CA TYR A 140 -2.54 13.42 19.53
C TYR A 140 -1.68 14.69 19.44
N CYS A 141 -1.80 15.46 18.38
CA CYS A 141 -1.07 16.73 18.20
C CYS A 141 -1.40 17.80 19.25
N GLN A 142 -2.50 17.65 19.99
CA GLN A 142 -2.83 18.53 21.13
C GLN A 142 -2.06 18.14 22.39
N SER A 143 -1.47 16.94 22.46
CA SER A 143 -0.66 16.49 23.59
C SER A 143 0.74 17.15 23.59
N PRO A 144 1.43 17.22 24.75
CA PRO A 144 2.77 17.79 24.82
C PRO A 144 3.78 17.12 23.88
N THR A 145 3.74 15.81 23.75
CA THR A 145 4.62 15.03 22.86
C THR A 145 4.20 15.14 21.39
N GLY A 146 2.91 15.16 21.12
CA GLY A 146 2.37 15.25 19.76
C GLY A 146 2.46 16.66 19.16
N LYS A 147 2.57 17.69 19.99
CA LYS A 147 2.69 19.09 19.54
C LYS A 147 3.88 19.32 18.60
N LEU A 148 4.97 18.57 18.81
CA LEU A 148 6.10 18.63 17.89
C LEU A 148 5.73 18.10 16.50
N LEU A 149 4.94 17.01 16.42
CA LEU A 149 4.52 16.43 15.14
C LEU A 149 3.70 17.43 14.30
N ALA A 150 2.88 18.26 14.95
CA ALA A 150 2.12 19.31 14.28
C ALA A 150 3.00 20.36 13.57
N ASN A 151 4.27 20.50 13.92
CA ASN A 151 5.20 21.41 13.24
C ASN A 151 5.80 20.80 11.95
N TYR A 152 5.55 19.52 11.68
CA TYR A 152 6.09 18.79 10.55
C TYR A 152 5.03 18.25 9.60
N LEU A 153 3.75 18.28 9.99
CA LEU A 153 2.69 17.63 9.25
C LEU A 153 1.41 18.45 9.23
N ALA A 154 0.89 18.69 8.04
CA ALA A 154 -0.45 19.23 7.81
C ALA A 154 -1.24 18.28 6.89
N VAL A 155 -2.56 18.24 7.07
CA VAL A 155 -3.48 17.47 6.24
C VAL A 155 -4.46 18.41 5.56
N ALA A 156 -4.55 18.30 4.25
CA ALA A 156 -5.44 19.07 3.37
C ALA A 156 -6.48 18.13 2.74
N GLU A 157 -7.74 18.49 2.80
CA GLU A 157 -8.84 17.78 2.14
C GLU A 157 -9.44 18.70 1.07
N TYR A 158 -9.35 18.27 -0.20
CA TYR A 158 -9.93 19.01 -1.32
C TYR A 158 -10.18 18.10 -2.53
N SER A 159 -11.11 18.54 -3.40
CA SER A 159 -11.46 17.84 -4.62
C SER A 159 -10.30 17.78 -5.63
N ALA A 160 -10.17 16.67 -6.35
CA ALA A 160 -9.21 16.53 -7.45
C ALA A 160 -9.40 17.60 -8.57
N GLN A 161 -10.59 18.18 -8.67
CA GLN A 161 -10.90 19.24 -9.64
C GLN A 161 -10.25 20.60 -9.31
N LEU A 162 -9.76 20.77 -8.07
CA LEU A 162 -9.03 21.99 -7.66
C LEU A 162 -7.55 21.90 -8.07
N GLU A 163 -7.29 21.80 -9.39
CA GLU A 163 -5.94 21.69 -9.94
C GLU A 163 -5.04 22.88 -9.57
N ASN A 164 -5.60 24.07 -9.45
CA ASN A 164 -4.88 25.25 -9.00
C ASN A 164 -4.31 25.11 -7.59
N VAL A 165 -5.00 24.38 -6.70
CA VAL A 165 -4.51 24.06 -5.35
C VAL A 165 -3.35 23.08 -5.42
N THR A 166 -3.52 22.01 -6.22
CA THR A 166 -2.46 21.02 -6.46
C THR A 166 -1.22 21.69 -7.06
N ALA A 167 -1.39 22.61 -8.01
CA ALA A 167 -0.29 23.39 -8.58
C ALA A 167 0.43 24.26 -7.53
N GLN A 168 -0.31 24.95 -6.66
CA GLN A 168 0.29 25.76 -5.60
C GLN A 168 1.10 24.91 -4.61
N LEU A 169 0.57 23.73 -4.20
CA LEU A 169 1.25 22.81 -3.30
C LEU A 169 2.45 22.13 -3.99
N SER A 170 2.36 21.85 -5.28
CA SER A 170 3.48 21.33 -6.08
C SER A 170 4.62 22.35 -6.22
N ARG A 171 4.32 23.63 -6.40
CA ARG A 171 5.34 24.70 -6.37
C ARG A 171 5.93 24.95 -4.99
N TRP A 172 5.17 24.67 -3.93
CA TRP A 172 5.66 24.80 -2.56
C TRP A 172 6.65 23.71 -2.18
N CYS A 173 6.47 22.46 -2.68
CA CYS A 173 7.26 21.33 -2.26
C CYS A 173 8.59 21.20 -3.03
N ASP A 174 9.55 20.54 -2.40
CA ASP A 174 10.81 20.11 -3.00
C ASP A 174 10.70 18.67 -3.56
N LEU A 175 9.73 17.90 -3.06
CA LEU A 175 9.42 16.54 -3.50
C LEU A 175 7.92 16.29 -3.43
N ARG A 176 7.35 15.75 -4.51
CA ARG A 176 5.98 15.28 -4.58
C ARG A 176 5.93 13.76 -4.54
N VAL A 177 5.06 13.19 -3.72
CA VAL A 177 4.83 11.75 -3.60
C VAL A 177 3.40 11.46 -4.05
N ILE A 178 3.25 10.67 -5.10
CA ILE A 178 1.94 10.41 -5.70
C ILE A 178 1.62 8.93 -5.58
N TRP A 179 0.52 8.62 -4.89
CA TRP A 179 -0.08 7.29 -4.81
C TRP A 179 -1.40 7.29 -5.56
N GLY A 180 -1.57 6.41 -6.54
CA GLY A 180 -2.83 6.36 -7.28
C GLY A 180 -2.78 5.54 -8.56
N GLY A 181 -3.91 5.44 -9.25
CA GLY A 181 -3.97 4.79 -10.54
C GLY A 181 -3.23 5.57 -11.64
N ASP A 182 -2.79 4.87 -12.68
CA ASP A 182 -1.97 5.41 -13.78
C ASP A 182 -2.54 6.71 -14.36
N GLN A 183 -3.87 6.77 -14.58
CA GLN A 183 -4.52 7.98 -15.11
C GLN A 183 -4.44 9.16 -14.14
N SER A 184 -4.61 8.91 -12.84
CA SER A 184 -4.52 9.95 -11.82
C SER A 184 -3.10 10.48 -11.71
N ILE A 185 -2.10 9.60 -11.74
CA ILE A 185 -0.69 9.97 -11.72
C ILE A 185 -0.36 10.80 -12.95
N ALA A 186 -0.73 10.34 -14.16
CA ALA A 186 -0.50 11.09 -15.39
C ALA A 186 -1.11 12.50 -15.34
N ALA A 187 -2.36 12.62 -14.89
CA ALA A 187 -3.01 13.92 -14.73
C ALA A 187 -2.28 14.84 -13.75
N ILE A 188 -1.90 14.31 -12.57
CA ILE A 188 -1.18 15.08 -11.55
C ILE A 188 0.23 15.47 -12.03
N SER A 189 0.91 14.60 -12.78
CA SER A 189 2.25 14.84 -13.30
C SER A 189 2.28 15.98 -14.33
N GLN A 190 1.17 16.23 -15.04
CA GLN A 190 1.02 17.39 -15.93
C GLN A 190 0.86 18.72 -15.16
N ILE A 191 0.45 18.65 -13.88
CA ILE A 191 0.38 19.82 -13.02
C ILE A 191 1.77 20.10 -12.46
N GLU A 192 2.41 21.20 -12.88
CA GLU A 192 3.80 21.54 -12.53
C GLU A 192 4.80 20.42 -12.88
N PRO A 193 5.00 20.13 -14.17
CA PRO A 193 5.73 18.94 -14.65
C PRO A 193 7.21 18.92 -14.24
N ASN A 194 7.78 20.07 -13.86
CA ASN A 194 9.18 20.16 -13.40
C ASN A 194 9.35 19.85 -11.89
N THR A 195 8.25 19.57 -11.16
CA THR A 195 8.34 19.18 -9.76
C THR A 195 8.98 17.80 -9.64
N LYS A 196 10.04 17.67 -8.84
CA LYS A 196 10.62 16.37 -8.52
C LYS A 196 9.56 15.49 -7.87
N GLN A 197 9.37 14.28 -8.36
CA GLN A 197 8.32 13.39 -7.83
C GLN A 197 8.76 11.93 -7.79
N ILE A 198 8.10 11.19 -6.93
CA ILE A 198 8.09 9.73 -6.88
C ILE A 198 6.66 9.25 -7.03
N GLU A 199 6.48 8.21 -7.80
CA GLU A 199 5.18 7.70 -8.20
C GLU A 199 5.02 6.26 -7.74
N PHE A 200 3.85 5.95 -7.18
CA PHE A 200 3.41 4.61 -6.82
C PHE A 200 2.11 4.31 -7.58
N PRO A 201 2.23 3.89 -8.84
CA PRO A 201 1.10 3.63 -9.71
C PRO A 201 0.37 2.36 -9.30
N ASP A 202 -0.78 2.13 -9.96
CA ASP A 202 -1.57 0.93 -9.73
C ASP A 202 -0.80 -0.32 -10.15
N ARG A 203 -0.70 -1.26 -9.22
CA ARG A 203 0.01 -2.53 -9.35
C ARG A 203 -0.89 -3.68 -8.91
N TYR A 204 -0.50 -4.89 -9.24
CA TYR A 204 -1.14 -6.09 -8.72
C TYR A 204 -0.10 -7.07 -8.19
N SER A 205 -0.54 -7.93 -7.29
CA SER A 205 0.26 -9.04 -6.77
C SER A 205 -0.46 -10.36 -7.01
N VAL A 206 0.31 -11.43 -7.02
CA VAL A 206 -0.20 -12.79 -7.22
C VAL A 206 0.36 -13.73 -6.15
N ALA A 207 -0.33 -14.82 -5.86
CA ALA A 207 0.19 -15.87 -5.01
C ALA A 207 0.70 -17.05 -5.86
N LEU A 208 1.86 -17.57 -5.51
CA LEU A 208 2.42 -18.83 -6.02
C LEU A 208 2.41 -19.83 -4.88
N LEU A 209 1.56 -20.83 -4.97
CA LEU A 209 1.35 -21.80 -3.90
C LEU A 209 1.73 -23.22 -4.37
N SER A 210 2.53 -23.89 -3.56
CA SER A 210 2.96 -25.29 -3.76
C SER A 210 2.25 -26.27 -2.83
N LEU A 211 1.68 -25.76 -1.73
CA LEU A 211 1.02 -26.50 -0.67
C LEU A 211 1.87 -27.68 -0.13
N ASN A 212 3.18 -27.44 0.00
CA ASN A 212 4.13 -28.39 0.58
C ASN A 212 4.15 -28.35 2.12
N LYS A 213 3.52 -27.32 2.71
CA LYS A 213 3.42 -27.09 4.15
C LYS A 213 2.00 -27.31 4.66
N ASP A 214 1.71 -26.92 5.88
CA ASP A 214 0.37 -26.99 6.47
C ASP A 214 -0.64 -26.16 5.67
N ILE A 215 -1.55 -26.85 5.00
CA ILE A 215 -2.57 -26.24 4.13
C ILE A 215 -3.51 -25.33 4.94
N LYS A 216 -3.86 -25.71 6.16
CA LYS A 216 -4.72 -24.89 7.02
C LYS A 216 -4.04 -23.59 7.42
N GLN A 217 -2.77 -23.65 7.78
CA GLN A 217 -1.99 -22.45 8.10
C GLN A 217 -1.84 -21.55 6.86
N THR A 218 -1.55 -22.15 5.69
CA THR A 218 -1.45 -21.42 4.41
C THR A 218 -2.78 -20.73 4.07
N ALA A 219 -3.91 -21.42 4.25
CA ALA A 219 -5.24 -20.83 4.04
C ALA A 219 -5.52 -19.65 4.99
N GLN A 220 -5.15 -19.77 6.28
CA GLN A 220 -5.29 -18.70 7.25
C GLN A 220 -4.44 -17.48 6.88
N GLN A 221 -3.19 -17.69 6.49
CA GLN A 221 -2.28 -16.64 6.06
C GLN A 221 -2.76 -15.97 4.76
N PHE A 222 -3.30 -16.74 3.82
CA PHE A 222 -3.88 -16.20 2.60
C PHE A 222 -5.06 -15.26 2.88
N LEU A 223 -5.95 -15.61 3.81
CA LEU A 223 -7.03 -14.71 4.22
C LEU A 223 -6.52 -13.40 4.83
N THR A 224 -5.38 -13.44 5.52
CA THR A 224 -4.74 -12.23 6.08
C THR A 224 -4.24 -11.30 4.98
N ASP A 225 -3.87 -11.83 3.81
CA ASP A 225 -3.40 -11.05 2.67
C ASP A 225 -4.54 -10.57 1.75
N VAL A 226 -5.69 -11.27 1.74
CA VAL A 226 -6.78 -11.00 0.79
C VAL A 226 -7.88 -10.13 1.38
N LEU A 227 -8.31 -10.40 2.62
CA LEU A 227 -9.51 -9.76 3.17
C LEU A 227 -9.35 -8.28 3.51
N PRO A 228 -8.21 -7.80 4.06
CA PRO A 228 -8.05 -6.38 4.36
C PRO A 228 -8.21 -5.53 3.09
N PHE A 229 -8.71 -4.31 3.26
CA PHE A 229 -8.98 -3.37 2.16
C PHE A 229 -9.84 -3.95 1.04
N ASN A 230 -10.67 -4.96 1.32
CA ASN A 230 -11.49 -5.65 0.32
C ASN A 230 -10.66 -6.19 -0.87
N GLN A 231 -9.42 -6.63 -0.65
CA GLN A 231 -8.47 -7.05 -1.69
C GLN A 231 -8.07 -5.92 -2.67
N GLN A 232 -8.30 -4.67 -2.33
CA GLN A 232 -8.01 -3.53 -3.22
C GLN A 232 -6.57 -3.02 -3.11
N ALA A 233 -5.82 -3.42 -2.08
CA ALA A 233 -4.41 -3.09 -1.98
C ALA A 233 -3.60 -3.73 -3.12
N CYS A 234 -2.63 -3.01 -3.65
CA CYS A 234 -1.77 -3.51 -4.74
C CYS A 234 -0.99 -4.77 -4.35
N SER A 235 -0.65 -4.91 -3.07
CA SER A 235 0.04 -6.08 -2.53
C SER A 235 -0.89 -7.25 -2.17
N SER A 236 -2.22 -7.06 -2.12
CA SER A 236 -3.16 -8.18 -1.97
C SER A 236 -3.15 -9.06 -3.23
N PRO A 237 -3.00 -10.40 -3.10
CA PRO A 237 -2.97 -11.28 -4.26
C PRO A 237 -4.32 -11.29 -4.98
N LYS A 238 -4.30 -11.00 -6.29
CA LYS A 238 -5.46 -11.05 -7.18
C LYS A 238 -5.71 -12.45 -7.73
N ALA A 239 -4.65 -13.26 -7.79
CA ALA A 239 -4.72 -14.59 -8.35
C ALA A 239 -3.80 -15.57 -7.60
N ILE A 240 -4.09 -16.87 -7.75
CA ILE A 240 -3.25 -17.98 -7.31
C ILE A 240 -2.74 -18.71 -8.55
N TYR A 241 -1.44 -18.91 -8.61
CA TYR A 241 -0.76 -19.87 -9.45
C TYR A 241 -0.49 -21.12 -8.62
N TRP A 242 -1.12 -22.25 -8.99
CA TRP A 242 -0.92 -23.54 -8.34
C TRP A 242 0.27 -24.25 -8.97
N LEU A 243 1.43 -24.27 -8.29
CA LEU A 243 2.65 -24.90 -8.80
C LEU A 243 2.65 -26.40 -8.49
N ASN A 244 2.38 -27.23 -9.49
CA ASN A 244 2.33 -28.68 -9.37
C ASN A 244 1.42 -29.18 -8.21
N VAL A 245 0.33 -28.45 -7.93
CA VAL A 245 -0.60 -28.79 -6.84
C VAL A 245 -1.75 -29.65 -7.36
N PRO A 246 -1.91 -30.90 -6.87
CA PRO A 246 -3.05 -31.73 -7.21
C PRO A 246 -4.39 -31.08 -6.86
N GLU A 247 -5.42 -31.34 -7.67
CA GLU A 247 -6.75 -30.73 -7.47
C GLU A 247 -7.33 -31.02 -6.07
N GLU A 248 -7.05 -32.19 -5.51
CA GLU A 248 -7.46 -32.59 -4.16
C GLU A 248 -6.90 -31.63 -3.08
N LYS A 249 -5.62 -31.30 -3.15
CA LYS A 249 -5.01 -30.32 -2.23
C LYS A 249 -5.56 -28.90 -2.42
N GLN A 250 -5.87 -28.52 -3.67
CA GLN A 250 -6.52 -27.22 -3.93
C GLN A 250 -7.92 -27.18 -3.30
N GLN A 251 -8.69 -28.28 -3.39
CA GLN A 251 -9.99 -28.41 -2.76
C GLN A 251 -9.89 -28.36 -1.23
N ASP A 252 -8.87 -29.01 -0.64
CA ASP A 252 -8.61 -28.96 0.80
C ASP A 252 -8.26 -27.53 1.26
N PHE A 253 -7.42 -26.82 0.51
CA PHE A 253 -7.14 -25.40 0.77
C PHE A 253 -8.42 -24.57 0.79
N TRP A 254 -9.29 -24.69 -0.21
CA TRP A 254 -10.54 -23.94 -0.28
C TRP A 254 -11.54 -24.33 0.82
N SER A 255 -11.56 -25.61 1.22
CA SER A 255 -12.36 -26.08 2.35
C SER A 255 -11.89 -25.46 3.66
N ASN A 256 -10.59 -25.32 3.86
CA ASN A 256 -10.04 -24.60 5.01
C ASN A 256 -10.41 -23.11 4.98
N ILE A 257 -10.36 -22.46 3.81
CA ILE A 257 -10.85 -21.07 3.63
C ILE A 257 -12.31 -20.95 4.06
N GLU A 258 -13.19 -21.85 3.60
CA GLU A 258 -14.61 -21.85 3.94
C GLU A 258 -14.86 -21.96 5.45
N ASN A 259 -14.09 -22.80 6.14
CA ASN A 259 -14.20 -22.98 7.59
C ASN A 259 -13.65 -21.80 8.40
N LEU A 260 -12.62 -21.09 7.89
CA LEU A 260 -11.97 -19.98 8.57
C LEU A 260 -12.70 -18.64 8.36
N LEU A 261 -13.35 -18.47 7.22
CA LEU A 261 -13.92 -17.21 6.77
C LEU A 261 -14.96 -16.61 7.74
N PRO A 262 -15.89 -17.38 8.36
CA PRO A 262 -16.87 -16.83 9.30
C PRO A 262 -16.24 -16.17 10.53
N ASN A 263 -15.06 -16.61 10.93
CA ASN A 263 -14.32 -16.10 12.09
C ASN A 263 -13.28 -15.03 11.72
N SER A 264 -13.22 -14.64 10.45
CA SER A 264 -12.30 -13.61 9.99
C SER A 264 -12.75 -12.24 10.47
N ARG A 265 -11.80 -11.39 10.89
CA ARG A 265 -12.09 -10.03 11.39
C ARG A 265 -12.59 -9.11 10.27
N ASN A 266 -12.00 -9.23 9.09
CA ASN A 266 -12.40 -8.45 7.92
C ASN A 266 -13.48 -9.20 7.17
N GLN A 267 -14.64 -8.60 7.04
CA GLN A 267 -15.82 -9.19 6.39
C GLN A 267 -16.10 -8.47 5.08
N LEU A 268 -16.18 -9.23 4.00
CA LEU A 268 -16.68 -8.74 2.72
C LEU A 268 -18.21 -8.60 2.77
N THR A 269 -18.73 -7.57 2.16
CA THR A 269 -20.17 -7.23 2.14
C THR A 269 -20.85 -7.72 0.86
N MET A 270 -22.18 -7.58 0.82
CA MET A 270 -22.94 -7.82 -0.42
C MET A 270 -22.53 -6.91 -1.57
N SER A 271 -22.06 -5.69 -1.28
CA SER A 271 -21.53 -4.79 -2.31
C SER A 271 -20.31 -5.37 -2.99
N ASN A 272 -19.40 -5.99 -2.23
CA ASN A 272 -18.24 -6.68 -2.81
C ASN A 272 -18.68 -7.84 -3.72
N LYS A 273 -19.77 -8.52 -3.39
CA LYS A 273 -20.32 -9.60 -4.22
C LYS A 273 -20.82 -9.09 -5.58
N VAL A 274 -21.49 -7.94 -5.58
CA VAL A 274 -21.94 -7.29 -6.82
C VAL A 274 -20.73 -6.94 -7.69
N GLU A 275 -19.68 -6.35 -7.10
CA GLU A 275 -18.45 -6.00 -7.81
C GLU A 275 -17.71 -7.23 -8.37
N GLN A 276 -17.71 -8.37 -7.64
CA GLN A 276 -17.20 -9.64 -8.16
C GLN A 276 -17.92 -10.06 -9.43
N HIS A 277 -19.25 -9.97 -9.45
CA HIS A 277 -20.05 -10.33 -10.63
C HIS A 277 -19.80 -9.38 -11.80
N ILE A 278 -19.69 -8.08 -11.54
CA ILE A 278 -19.34 -7.09 -12.58
C ILE A 278 -17.98 -7.43 -13.19
N LEU A 279 -16.97 -7.71 -12.35
CA LEU A 279 -15.65 -8.10 -12.83
C LEU A 279 -15.69 -9.39 -13.65
N LEU A 280 -16.40 -10.42 -13.20
CA LEU A 280 -16.55 -11.68 -13.95
C LEU A 280 -17.19 -11.46 -15.33
N GLN A 281 -18.24 -10.63 -15.42
CA GLN A 281 -18.86 -10.28 -16.69
C GLN A 281 -17.90 -9.51 -17.59
N LYS A 282 -17.16 -8.56 -17.03
CA LYS A 282 -16.12 -7.83 -17.78
C LYS A 282 -15.06 -8.76 -18.33
N LEU A 283 -14.53 -9.67 -17.51
CA LEU A 283 -13.54 -10.65 -17.94
C LEU A 283 -14.10 -11.61 -19.03
N ALA A 284 -15.38 -11.98 -18.95
CA ALA A 284 -16.02 -12.80 -19.98
C ALA A 284 -16.10 -12.08 -21.32
N VAL A 285 -16.48 -10.80 -21.31
CA VAL A 285 -16.66 -10.00 -22.54
C VAL A 285 -15.31 -9.59 -23.15
N GLU A 286 -14.39 -9.11 -22.32
CA GLU A 286 -13.13 -8.51 -22.80
C GLU A 286 -12.02 -9.54 -23.03
N HIS A 287 -12.04 -10.65 -22.28
CA HIS A 287 -10.96 -11.67 -22.30
C HIS A 287 -11.44 -13.06 -22.70
N GLY A 288 -12.69 -13.19 -23.14
CA GLY A 288 -13.23 -14.44 -23.64
C GLY A 288 -13.28 -15.57 -22.60
N ILE A 289 -13.40 -15.22 -21.31
CA ILE A 289 -13.62 -16.24 -20.28
C ILE A 289 -15.05 -16.74 -20.44
N GLU A 290 -15.20 -18.01 -20.81
CA GLU A 290 -16.51 -18.63 -20.83
C GLU A 290 -16.99 -18.87 -19.40
N LEU A 291 -17.94 -18.07 -18.96
CA LEU A 291 -18.67 -18.31 -17.72
C LEU A 291 -19.51 -19.58 -17.89
N ALA A 292 -19.48 -20.48 -16.90
CA ALA A 292 -20.20 -21.76 -16.96
C ALA A 292 -21.63 -21.55 -17.42
N ASN A 293 -21.97 -22.07 -18.59
CA ASN A 293 -23.34 -22.24 -19.03
C ASN A 293 -23.81 -23.68 -18.80
N HIS A 294 -25.12 -23.91 -18.83
CA HIS A 294 -25.73 -25.20 -18.57
C HIS A 294 -25.36 -26.34 -19.53
N THR A 295 -24.48 -26.11 -20.49
CA THR A 295 -24.09 -27.10 -21.53
C THR A 295 -22.80 -27.85 -21.21
N GLY A 296 -22.20 -27.66 -20.03
CA GLY A 296 -21.07 -28.47 -19.55
C GLY A 296 -19.72 -28.21 -20.21
N LYS A 297 -19.61 -27.26 -21.13
CA LYS A 297 -18.34 -26.83 -21.72
C LYS A 297 -17.93 -25.49 -21.11
N SER A 298 -17.43 -25.53 -19.90
CA SER A 298 -16.94 -24.35 -19.22
C SER A 298 -15.43 -24.30 -19.21
N PHE A 299 -14.84 -23.23 -19.71
CA PHE A 299 -13.40 -22.95 -19.57
C PHE A 299 -13.05 -22.27 -18.25
N ALA A 300 -14.05 -21.74 -17.52
CA ALA A 300 -13.87 -21.15 -16.22
C ALA A 300 -14.74 -21.86 -15.19
N LYS A 301 -14.13 -22.35 -14.13
CA LYS A 301 -14.84 -22.90 -12.97
C LYS A 301 -15.05 -21.77 -11.96
N ILE A 302 -16.30 -21.33 -11.80
CA ILE A 302 -16.68 -20.28 -10.85
C ILE A 302 -17.35 -20.92 -9.65
N LYS A 303 -16.87 -20.59 -8.46
CA LYS A 303 -17.46 -21.04 -7.20
C LYS A 303 -17.51 -19.88 -6.22
N SER A 304 -18.56 -19.83 -5.44
CA SER A 304 -18.72 -18.88 -4.34
C SER A 304 -18.47 -19.60 -3.03
N ILE A 305 -17.63 -19.01 -2.17
CA ILE A 305 -17.37 -19.48 -0.82
C ILE A 305 -17.72 -18.35 0.12
N GLY A 306 -18.95 -18.37 0.66
CA GLY A 306 -19.45 -17.24 1.42
C GLY A 306 -19.33 -15.94 0.61
N PRO A 307 -18.72 -14.88 1.16
CA PRO A 307 -18.50 -13.63 0.45
C PRO A 307 -17.34 -13.67 -0.57
N LEU A 308 -16.44 -14.66 -0.53
CA LEU A 308 -15.38 -14.83 -1.51
C LEU A 308 -15.89 -15.48 -2.81
N GLY A 309 -15.32 -15.04 -3.94
CA GLY A 309 -15.47 -15.69 -5.23
C GLY A 309 -14.16 -16.32 -5.68
N GLN A 310 -14.22 -17.43 -6.38
CA GLN A 310 -13.09 -18.03 -7.06
C GLN A 310 -13.42 -18.29 -8.52
N CYS A 311 -12.45 -18.05 -9.40
CA CYS A 311 -12.58 -18.29 -10.83
C CYS A 311 -11.32 -18.96 -11.35
N LYS A 312 -11.42 -20.25 -11.70
CA LYS A 312 -10.31 -21.02 -12.29
C LYS A 312 -10.33 -20.89 -13.80
N VAL A 313 -9.23 -20.42 -14.36
CA VAL A 313 -9.03 -20.22 -15.80
C VAL A 313 -7.86 -21.06 -16.29
N LYS A 314 -7.80 -21.32 -17.61
CA LYS A 314 -6.70 -22.08 -18.22
C LYS A 314 -5.37 -21.34 -18.14
N LYS A 315 -5.41 -20.01 -18.31
CA LYS A 315 -4.23 -19.13 -18.31
C LYS A 315 -4.64 -17.76 -17.81
N LEU A 316 -3.83 -17.21 -16.91
CA LEU A 316 -3.93 -15.83 -16.48
C LEU A 316 -3.16 -14.94 -17.45
N THR A 317 -3.73 -13.78 -17.79
CA THR A 317 -3.05 -12.77 -18.61
C THR A 317 -2.81 -11.50 -17.83
N SER A 318 -1.89 -10.66 -18.28
CA SER A 318 -1.59 -9.38 -17.64
C SER A 318 -2.79 -8.44 -17.64
N GLU A 319 -3.59 -8.49 -18.70
CA GLU A 319 -4.80 -7.68 -18.88
C GLU A 319 -5.88 -8.07 -17.85
N MET A 320 -6.09 -9.37 -17.64
CA MET A 320 -7.02 -9.89 -16.62
C MET A 320 -6.61 -9.43 -15.22
N LEU A 321 -5.31 -9.52 -14.90
CA LEU A 321 -4.78 -9.11 -13.61
C LEU A 321 -4.82 -7.58 -13.42
N ALA A 322 -4.54 -6.82 -14.47
CA ALA A 322 -4.64 -5.36 -14.45
C ALA A 322 -6.09 -4.86 -14.34
N ALA A 323 -7.05 -5.58 -14.94
CA ALA A 323 -8.48 -5.25 -14.85
C ALA A 323 -9.11 -5.62 -13.49
N HIS A 324 -8.39 -6.35 -12.63
CA HIS A 324 -8.92 -6.92 -11.40
C HIS A 324 -9.14 -5.87 -10.31
N SER A 325 -10.39 -5.65 -9.93
CA SER A 325 -10.81 -4.61 -8.97
C SER A 325 -10.73 -5.03 -7.48
N GLY A 326 -10.28 -6.23 -7.16
CA GLY A 326 -10.30 -6.75 -5.79
C GLY A 326 -11.65 -7.36 -5.41
N ASN A 327 -12.22 -6.91 -4.30
CA ASN A 327 -13.55 -7.28 -3.81
C ASN A 327 -13.70 -8.75 -3.42
N GLY A 328 -12.58 -9.47 -3.15
CA GLY A 328 -12.61 -10.85 -2.74
C GLY A 328 -12.86 -11.86 -3.86
N LEU A 329 -12.64 -11.51 -5.12
CA LEU A 329 -12.56 -12.47 -6.21
C LEU A 329 -11.12 -12.97 -6.35
N VAL A 330 -10.92 -14.28 -6.37
CA VAL A 330 -9.60 -14.88 -6.57
C VAL A 330 -9.58 -15.63 -7.90
N LEU A 331 -8.79 -15.12 -8.84
CA LEU A 331 -8.50 -15.85 -10.09
C LEU A 331 -7.51 -16.98 -9.78
N GLN A 332 -7.53 -18.07 -10.53
CA GLN A 332 -6.57 -19.16 -10.30
C GLN A 332 -6.28 -19.95 -11.59
N THR A 333 -5.06 -20.47 -11.66
CA THR A 333 -4.61 -21.33 -12.76
C THR A 333 -3.58 -22.33 -12.26
N ASP A 334 -3.49 -23.47 -12.93
CA ASP A 334 -2.45 -24.48 -12.68
C ASP A 334 -1.22 -24.17 -13.53
N ILE A 335 -0.04 -24.36 -12.97
CA ILE A 335 1.24 -24.24 -13.67
C ILE A 335 2.19 -25.35 -13.26
N ASP A 336 3.05 -25.76 -14.19
CA ASP A 336 4.10 -26.74 -13.95
C ASP A 336 5.48 -26.08 -13.72
N ASP A 337 5.62 -24.82 -14.12
CA ASP A 337 6.85 -24.06 -14.01
C ASP A 337 6.57 -22.60 -13.63
N VAL A 338 7.42 -22.02 -12.79
CA VAL A 338 7.34 -20.62 -12.35
C VAL A 338 7.48 -19.62 -13.51
N ALA A 339 8.12 -20.02 -14.62
CA ALA A 339 8.21 -19.20 -15.83
C ALA A 339 6.85 -18.93 -16.48
N ALA A 340 5.82 -19.71 -16.15
CA ALA A 340 4.44 -19.47 -16.60
C ALA A 340 3.76 -18.29 -15.88
N ILE A 341 4.36 -17.74 -14.82
CA ILE A 341 3.81 -16.58 -14.13
C ILE A 341 3.86 -15.37 -15.06
N THR A 342 2.71 -14.79 -15.29
CA THR A 342 2.60 -13.56 -16.09
C THR A 342 3.33 -12.42 -15.40
N SER A 343 4.46 -11.99 -15.95
CA SER A 343 5.28 -10.89 -15.42
C SER A 343 5.28 -9.71 -16.38
N ASN A 344 5.01 -8.54 -15.84
CA ASN A 344 5.15 -7.26 -16.52
C ASN A 344 5.51 -6.17 -15.49
N GLU A 345 5.58 -4.92 -15.92
CA GLU A 345 5.87 -3.78 -15.06
C GLU A 345 4.83 -3.56 -13.95
N LYS A 346 3.57 -4.01 -14.15
CA LYS A 346 2.49 -3.87 -13.16
C LYS A 346 2.50 -4.93 -12.06
N LEU A 347 3.26 -6.02 -12.22
CA LEU A 347 3.40 -7.01 -11.15
C LEU A 347 4.29 -6.45 -10.03
N GLN A 348 3.72 -6.25 -8.84
CA GLN A 348 4.43 -5.73 -7.67
C GLN A 348 5.17 -6.82 -6.92
N SER A 349 4.45 -7.87 -6.52
CA SER A 349 5.02 -8.95 -5.72
C SER A 349 4.40 -10.31 -6.04
N VAL A 350 5.18 -11.34 -5.77
CA VAL A 350 4.74 -12.74 -5.78
C VAL A 350 4.74 -13.25 -4.34
N ILE A 351 3.56 -13.58 -3.83
CA ILE A 351 3.35 -14.12 -2.50
C ILE A 351 3.60 -15.63 -2.56
N ILE A 352 4.49 -16.16 -1.72
CA ILE A 352 4.91 -17.55 -1.73
C ILE A 352 4.61 -18.26 -0.41
N ASP A 353 4.17 -19.51 -0.46
CA ASP A 353 3.97 -20.34 0.73
C ASP A 353 5.25 -21.10 1.14
N ASP A 354 6.20 -21.26 0.24
CA ASP A 354 7.50 -21.89 0.50
C ASP A 354 8.65 -20.95 0.13
N GLN A 355 9.50 -20.63 1.12
CA GLN A 355 10.61 -19.72 0.95
C GLN A 355 11.67 -20.20 -0.06
N THR A 356 11.77 -21.51 -0.30
CA THR A 356 12.68 -22.08 -1.31
C THR A 356 12.31 -21.63 -2.73
N LEU A 357 11.04 -21.27 -2.96
CA LEU A 357 10.59 -20.72 -4.24
C LEU A 357 11.18 -19.34 -4.54
N SER A 358 11.61 -18.58 -3.53
CA SER A 358 12.20 -17.25 -3.75
C SER A 358 13.49 -17.30 -4.58
N GLU A 359 14.25 -18.36 -4.48
CA GLU A 359 15.51 -18.55 -5.21
C GLU A 359 15.28 -18.89 -6.69
N THR A 360 14.11 -19.44 -7.03
CA THR A 360 13.74 -19.83 -8.40
C THR A 360 12.93 -18.76 -9.13
N LEU A 361 12.46 -17.73 -8.39
CA LEU A 361 11.66 -16.65 -8.95
C LEU A 361 12.53 -15.59 -9.62
N TYR A 362 13.03 -15.88 -10.84
CA TYR A 362 13.71 -14.90 -11.71
C TYR A 362 12.77 -13.86 -12.32
N VAL A 363 11.63 -13.61 -11.71
CA VAL A 363 10.62 -12.68 -12.28
C VAL A 363 11.01 -11.21 -12.06
N GLY A 364 12.17 -10.95 -11.41
CA GLY A 364 12.67 -9.59 -11.14
C GLY A 364 11.82 -8.78 -10.17
N LYS A 365 10.91 -9.47 -9.44
CA LYS A 365 9.94 -8.85 -8.54
C LYS A 365 10.16 -9.32 -7.10
N ARG A 366 9.60 -8.56 -6.16
CA ARG A 366 9.67 -8.87 -4.74
C ARG A 366 8.90 -10.17 -4.45
N SER A 367 9.57 -11.16 -3.86
CA SER A 367 8.91 -12.30 -3.24
C SER A 367 8.56 -12.00 -1.79
N VAL A 368 7.35 -12.35 -1.38
CA VAL A 368 6.82 -12.08 -0.04
C VAL A 368 6.24 -13.36 0.54
N GLN A 369 6.58 -13.67 1.78
CA GLN A 369 5.99 -14.82 2.47
C GLN A 369 4.49 -14.61 2.65
N ILE A 370 3.69 -15.65 2.41
CA ILE A 370 2.24 -15.63 2.63
C ILE A 370 1.90 -15.20 4.06
N GLY A 371 0.88 -14.37 4.22
CA GLY A 371 0.51 -13.71 5.47
C GLY A 371 1.27 -12.41 5.77
N GLN A 372 2.18 -11.99 4.86
CA GLN A 372 2.98 -10.78 4.99
C GLN A 372 2.81 -9.81 3.80
N ALA A 373 1.89 -10.09 2.89
CA ALA A 373 1.72 -9.26 1.68
C ALA A 373 1.38 -7.80 1.98
N LEU A 374 0.64 -7.57 3.05
CA LEU A 374 0.20 -6.24 3.51
C LEU A 374 1.11 -5.64 4.60
N ALA A 375 2.22 -6.30 4.93
CA ALA A 375 3.18 -5.74 5.87
C ALA A 375 3.82 -4.48 5.27
N PHE A 376 3.87 -3.42 6.08
CA PHE A 376 4.60 -2.21 5.71
C PHE A 376 6.09 -2.50 5.54
N ASP A 377 6.72 -1.81 4.61
CA ASP A 377 8.14 -1.89 4.30
C ASP A 377 8.65 -0.50 3.89
N THR A 378 9.91 -0.23 4.06
CA THR A 378 10.52 1.02 3.57
C THR A 378 10.72 1.04 2.05
N VAL A 379 10.67 -0.12 1.41
CA VAL A 379 10.83 -0.29 -0.05
C VAL A 379 9.49 -0.62 -0.68
N TRP A 380 9.04 0.24 -1.59
CA TRP A 380 7.82 0.05 -2.39
C TRP A 380 8.16 0.22 -3.88
N ASP A 381 7.70 -0.70 -4.71
CA ASP A 381 7.95 -0.70 -6.16
C ASP A 381 9.45 -0.50 -6.53
N GLY A 382 10.35 -1.07 -5.70
CA GLY A 382 11.78 -0.92 -5.87
C GLY A 382 12.35 0.43 -5.40
N GLN A 383 11.53 1.33 -4.87
CA GLN A 383 11.96 2.63 -4.34
C GLN A 383 12.05 2.58 -2.80
N ASN A 384 13.23 2.89 -2.27
CA ASN A 384 13.41 3.06 -0.83
C ASN A 384 12.92 4.45 -0.41
N LEU A 385 11.78 4.49 0.29
CA LEU A 385 11.17 5.75 0.74
C LEU A 385 12.09 6.58 1.64
N LEU A 386 12.88 5.93 2.51
CA LEU A 386 13.81 6.65 3.38
C LEU A 386 14.90 7.35 2.57
N GLU A 387 15.46 6.69 1.56
CA GLU A 387 16.44 7.29 0.66
C GLU A 387 15.82 8.44 -0.15
N CYS A 388 14.58 8.29 -0.62
CA CYS A 388 13.86 9.33 -1.33
C CYS A 388 13.61 10.57 -0.46
N PHE A 389 13.35 10.39 0.83
CA PHE A 389 13.09 11.47 1.79
C PHE A 389 14.35 12.11 2.37
N ILE A 390 15.50 11.51 2.18
CA ILE A 390 16.81 12.07 2.49
C ILE A 390 17.42 12.56 1.18
N ASN A 391 17.64 13.85 1.03
CA ASN A 391 18.19 14.43 -0.19
C ASN A 391 19.67 14.03 -0.32
N THR A 392 19.94 12.94 -1.00
CA THR A 392 21.29 12.59 -1.44
C THR A 392 21.64 13.47 -2.65
N THR A 393 22.41 14.49 -2.44
CA THR A 393 23.08 15.24 -3.52
C THR A 393 24.12 14.34 -4.18
N SER A 394 23.72 13.31 -4.85
CA SER A 394 24.53 12.59 -5.84
C SER A 394 23.96 11.22 -6.12
N ILE A 395 23.00 11.10 -6.96
CA ILE A 395 22.91 9.93 -7.84
C ILE A 395 22.25 10.43 -9.11
N ASN A 396 23.05 11.11 -9.93
CA ASN A 396 22.98 11.14 -11.38
C ASN A 396 24.09 12.03 -11.87
N SER A 397 25.33 11.56 -11.81
CA SER A 397 26.29 11.89 -12.84
C SER A 397 25.88 11.06 -14.05
N PRO A 398 25.44 11.65 -15.15
CA PRO A 398 25.38 10.91 -16.40
C PRO A 398 26.81 10.47 -16.72
N ASN A 399 26.94 9.20 -17.02
CA ASN A 399 28.21 8.63 -17.50
C ASN A 399 28.84 9.52 -18.54
N SER A 400 30.07 9.96 -18.23
CA SER A 400 31.08 10.27 -19.23
C SER A 400 31.47 8.98 -19.96
#